data_ffaf5f42bd3e9f7a7e2453add6bf2491
#
_entry.id   ffaf5f42bd3e9f7a7e2453add6bf2491
#
_cell.length_a   1.000
_cell.length_b   1.000
_cell.length_c   1.000
_cell.angle_alpha   90.00
_cell.angle_beta   90.00
_cell.angle_gamma   90.00
#
_symmetry.space_group_name_H-M   'P 1'
#
loop_
_entity.id
_entity.type
_entity.pdbx_description
1 polymer ?
#
loop_
_entity_poly.entity_id
_entity_poly.type
_entity_poly.pdbx_seq_one_letter_code
_entity_poly.pdbx_strand_id
1 'polypeptide(L)'
;MILNASGCLDPLAAPEVARSLDAVVTKTVTPLPRGGNVPVRIAETDVGMLNSIGLANPGIERFLAGVLPQLLDLGPPVWVSVGGFSAEDYAASCALLDGTDAAVLELNLSCPNVAAPEDEATAIVAAARAATGKPLYAKLSPALPDVAAVAGAAADAGVDGLSLVNTIRGLALDPATLRPRLSTAVGGLSGPALRPIALAAVHACYRATGLPIVGMGGIETGRHALELIAAGASTVALGTVLFADPGAPVRVRAELSAEARRHGLGDPAAARGSAHRGSAAAVASIANDVPRSERLRLKL
;
A
#
# COMPACT_ATOMS: atom_id res chain seq x y z
N MET A 1 -4.48 -13.91 0.77
CA MET A 1 -4.82 -13.11 1.98
C MET A 1 -5.42 -11.78 1.55
N ILE A 2 -6.38 -11.26 2.35
CA ILE A 2 -7.02 -9.94 2.16
C ILE A 2 -6.89 -9.14 3.44
N LEU A 3 -6.26 -7.97 3.38
CA LEU A 3 -6.06 -7.03 4.48
C LEU A 3 -6.87 -5.74 4.22
N ASN A 4 -6.92 -4.84 5.20
CA ASN A 4 -7.26 -3.44 4.94
C ASN A 4 -5.98 -2.64 4.65
N ALA A 5 -6.07 -1.62 3.81
CA ALA A 5 -5.02 -0.61 3.70
C ALA A 5 -4.98 0.26 4.97
N SER A 6 -3.78 0.58 5.46
CA SER A 6 -3.58 1.42 6.65
C SER A 6 -4.44 2.69 6.63
N GLY A 7 -5.19 2.92 7.69
CA GLY A 7 -6.05 4.09 7.87
C GLY A 7 -7.37 4.11 7.09
N CYS A 8 -7.73 3.02 6.39
CA CYS A 8 -9.01 2.87 5.69
C CYS A 8 -10.07 2.10 6.47
N LEU A 9 -9.74 1.65 7.67
CA LEU A 9 -10.64 0.99 8.61
C LEU A 9 -10.27 1.46 10.02
N ASP A 10 -11.27 1.71 10.85
CA ASP A 10 -11.14 1.71 12.29
C ASP A 10 -11.64 0.35 12.79
N PRO A 11 -10.73 -0.59 13.16
CA PRO A 11 -11.14 -1.95 13.52
C PRO A 11 -11.93 -2.02 14.81
N LEU A 12 -11.76 -1.06 15.72
CA LEU A 12 -12.51 -1.00 16.97
C LEU A 12 -13.94 -0.47 16.76
N ALA A 13 -14.11 0.46 15.79
CA ALA A 13 -15.44 0.95 15.42
C ALA A 13 -16.20 -0.02 14.51
N ALA A 14 -15.49 -0.89 13.76
CA ALA A 14 -16.10 -1.88 12.86
C ALA A 14 -15.48 -3.28 13.07
N PRO A 15 -15.67 -3.90 14.25
CA PRO A 15 -14.99 -5.15 14.61
C PRO A 15 -15.40 -6.33 13.72
N GLU A 16 -16.60 -6.32 13.16
CA GLU A 16 -17.07 -7.39 12.26
C GLU A 16 -16.35 -7.34 10.90
N VAL A 17 -16.11 -6.14 10.39
CA VAL A 17 -15.27 -5.96 9.19
C VAL A 17 -13.83 -6.42 9.46
N ALA A 18 -13.29 -6.03 10.62
CA ALA A 18 -11.95 -6.44 11.03
C ALA A 18 -11.79 -7.96 11.10
N ARG A 19 -12.77 -8.67 11.71
CA ARG A 19 -12.78 -10.14 11.82
C ARG A 19 -12.93 -10.86 10.48
N SER A 20 -13.40 -10.18 9.44
CA SER A 20 -13.52 -10.75 8.09
C SER A 20 -12.21 -10.68 7.28
N LEU A 21 -11.21 -9.96 7.79
CA LEU A 21 -9.87 -9.82 7.20
C LEU A 21 -8.93 -10.94 7.70
N ASP A 22 -7.91 -11.26 6.90
CA ASP A 22 -6.87 -12.21 7.28
C ASP A 22 -5.80 -11.60 8.20
N ALA A 23 -5.68 -10.28 8.21
CA ALA A 23 -4.97 -9.47 9.19
C ALA A 23 -5.47 -8.03 9.11
N VAL A 24 -5.28 -7.28 10.19
CA VAL A 24 -5.67 -5.87 10.29
C VAL A 24 -4.44 -4.98 10.29
N VAL A 25 -4.40 -3.98 9.40
CA VAL A 25 -3.35 -2.96 9.37
C VAL A 25 -3.87 -1.70 10.06
N THR A 26 -3.16 -1.24 11.09
CA THR A 26 -3.58 -0.09 11.88
C THR A 26 -3.44 1.22 11.11
N LYS A 27 -4.07 2.28 11.62
CA LYS A 27 -3.70 3.64 11.25
C LYS A 27 -2.23 3.87 11.62
N THR A 28 -1.50 4.57 10.76
CA THR A 28 -0.10 4.93 11.02
C THR A 28 0.05 5.64 12.35
N VAL A 29 0.94 5.13 13.21
CA VAL A 29 1.29 5.68 14.51
C VAL A 29 2.64 6.37 14.41
N THR A 30 2.77 7.52 15.05
CA THR A 30 4.02 8.31 15.15
C THR A 30 4.50 8.36 16.59
N PRO A 31 5.79 8.67 16.88
CA PRO A 31 6.28 8.77 18.26
C PRO A 31 5.42 9.66 19.12
N LEU A 32 5.12 10.86 18.65
CA LEU A 32 4.27 11.84 19.33
C LEU A 32 2.84 11.86 18.77
N PRO A 33 1.83 12.21 19.59
CA PRO A 33 0.45 12.36 19.12
C PRO A 33 0.32 13.49 18.11
N ARG A 34 -0.59 13.30 17.13
CA ARG A 34 -0.87 14.28 16.09
C ARG A 34 -2.37 14.52 15.96
N GLY A 35 -2.78 15.79 15.95
CA GLY A 35 -4.17 16.19 15.71
C GLY A 35 -4.61 16.04 14.24
N GLY A 36 -3.64 15.95 13.33
CA GLY A 36 -3.90 15.96 11.89
C GLY A 36 -4.19 17.36 11.32
N ASN A 37 -4.56 17.39 10.05
CA ASN A 37 -4.88 18.63 9.35
C ASN A 37 -6.22 19.21 9.81
N VAL A 38 -6.46 20.49 9.55
CA VAL A 38 -7.77 21.13 9.73
C VAL A 38 -8.80 20.48 8.78
N PRO A 39 -10.07 20.30 9.17
CA PRO A 39 -11.14 19.92 8.24
C PRO A 39 -11.36 20.99 7.13
N VAL A 40 -11.75 20.61 5.91
CA VAL A 40 -12.21 19.33 5.37
C VAL A 40 -11.01 18.43 5.01
N ARG A 41 -11.04 17.17 5.47
CA ARG A 41 -9.93 16.23 5.30
C ARG A 41 -10.19 15.15 4.25
N ILE A 42 -11.43 15.01 3.81
CA ILE A 42 -11.86 13.99 2.83
C ILE A 42 -12.80 14.65 1.83
N ALA A 43 -12.66 14.30 0.56
CA ALA A 43 -13.55 14.72 -0.49
C ALA A 43 -13.72 13.60 -1.53
N GLU A 44 -14.95 13.28 -1.89
CA GLU A 44 -15.24 12.35 -2.98
C GLU A 44 -14.96 13.01 -4.33
N THR A 45 -14.62 12.20 -5.31
CA THR A 45 -14.45 12.58 -6.71
C THR A 45 -15.16 11.57 -7.60
N ASP A 46 -15.38 11.89 -8.88
CA ASP A 46 -16.03 10.98 -9.84
C ASP A 46 -15.26 9.65 -10.04
N VAL A 47 -13.98 9.62 -9.66
CA VAL A 47 -13.09 8.48 -9.90
C VAL A 47 -12.43 7.93 -8.64
N GLY A 48 -12.89 8.36 -7.46
CA GLY A 48 -12.35 7.91 -6.18
C GLY A 48 -12.51 8.93 -5.08
N MET A 49 -11.52 9.02 -4.20
CA MET A 49 -11.56 9.85 -3.00
C MET A 49 -10.22 10.56 -2.79
N LEU A 50 -10.29 11.83 -2.42
CA LEU A 50 -9.14 12.58 -1.92
C LEU A 50 -9.13 12.59 -0.39
N ASN A 51 -7.95 12.42 0.20
CA ASN A 51 -7.77 12.56 1.63
C ASN A 51 -6.56 13.43 1.99
N SER A 52 -6.66 14.15 3.09
CA SER A 52 -5.58 14.93 3.68
C SER A 52 -5.70 14.86 5.20
N ILE A 53 -5.35 13.71 5.78
CA ILE A 53 -5.58 13.44 7.21
C ILE A 53 -4.51 14.09 8.10
N GLY A 54 -3.25 14.21 7.61
CA GLY A 54 -2.15 14.79 8.38
C GLY A 54 -1.62 13.89 9.49
N LEU A 55 -1.67 12.55 9.28
CA LEU A 55 -1.20 11.54 10.24
C LEU A 55 -1.86 11.65 11.63
N ALA A 56 -3.15 12.03 11.71
CA ALA A 56 -3.87 12.04 12.99
C ALA A 56 -3.77 10.68 13.69
N ASN A 57 -3.20 10.65 14.91
CA ASN A 57 -2.98 9.43 15.68
C ASN A 57 -2.69 9.78 17.16
N PRO A 58 -2.86 8.84 18.12
CA PRO A 58 -2.68 9.10 19.55
C PRO A 58 -1.22 9.18 20.02
N GLY A 59 -0.23 8.89 19.17
CA GLY A 59 1.15 8.66 19.53
C GLY A 59 1.40 7.23 20.04
N ILE A 60 2.66 6.79 19.96
CA ILE A 60 3.05 5.39 20.23
C ILE A 60 2.70 4.96 21.66
N GLU A 61 2.93 5.79 22.65
CA GLU A 61 2.69 5.44 24.07
C GLU A 61 1.22 5.14 24.35
N ARG A 62 0.30 6.02 23.91
CA ARG A 62 -1.14 5.82 24.08
C ARG A 62 -1.66 4.67 23.21
N PHE A 63 -1.06 4.49 22.04
CA PHE A 63 -1.39 3.36 21.17
C PHE A 63 -1.07 2.03 21.86
N LEU A 64 0.13 1.88 22.44
CA LEU A 64 0.56 0.69 23.17
C LEU A 64 -0.28 0.43 24.42
N ALA A 65 -0.57 1.48 25.19
CA ALA A 65 -1.30 1.35 26.44
C ALA A 65 -2.79 1.04 26.28
N GLY A 66 -3.42 1.51 25.21
CA GLY A 66 -4.89 1.47 25.10
C GLY A 66 -5.45 0.91 23.82
N VAL A 67 -4.79 1.11 22.67
CA VAL A 67 -5.35 0.72 21.37
C VAL A 67 -4.89 -0.67 20.96
N LEU A 68 -3.59 -0.95 21.02
CA LEU A 68 -3.04 -2.23 20.57
C LEU A 68 -3.62 -3.44 21.31
N PRO A 69 -3.78 -3.45 22.65
CA PRO A 69 -4.40 -4.57 23.33
C PRO A 69 -5.82 -4.88 22.83
N GLN A 70 -6.64 -3.85 22.65
CA GLN A 70 -8.00 -4.02 22.14
C GLN A 70 -8.03 -4.57 20.71
N LEU A 71 -7.06 -4.19 19.86
CA LEU A 71 -6.94 -4.71 18.50
C LEU A 71 -6.54 -6.19 18.50
N LEU A 72 -5.63 -6.58 19.36
CA LEU A 72 -5.20 -7.99 19.54
C LEU A 72 -6.36 -8.88 19.98
N ASP A 73 -7.26 -8.38 20.82
CA ASP A 73 -8.45 -9.08 21.28
C ASP A 73 -9.51 -9.31 20.17
N LEU A 74 -9.40 -8.65 19.03
CA LEU A 74 -10.32 -8.88 17.90
C LEU A 74 -10.11 -10.23 17.21
N GLY A 75 -8.94 -10.83 17.33
CA GLY A 75 -8.59 -12.16 16.81
C GLY A 75 -7.69 -12.15 15.58
N PRO A 76 -7.92 -11.36 14.51
CA PRO A 76 -6.99 -11.31 13.39
C PRO A 76 -5.61 -10.79 13.78
N PRO A 77 -4.50 -11.29 13.17
CA PRO A 77 -3.17 -10.74 13.36
C PRO A 77 -3.13 -9.24 13.11
N VAL A 78 -2.43 -8.48 13.96
CA VAL A 78 -2.33 -7.03 13.86
C VAL A 78 -1.00 -6.64 13.23
N TRP A 79 -1.07 -5.90 12.12
CA TRP A 79 0.06 -5.20 11.51
C TRP A 79 0.04 -3.75 11.97
N VAL A 80 1.14 -3.27 12.52
CA VAL A 80 1.21 -1.89 12.99
C VAL A 80 1.90 -1.02 11.93
N SER A 81 1.17 -0.04 11.39
CA SER A 81 1.75 0.95 10.49
C SER A 81 2.47 2.02 11.31
N VAL A 82 3.76 2.19 11.06
CA VAL A 82 4.68 3.10 11.74
C VAL A 82 5.03 4.26 10.81
N GLY A 83 5.04 5.46 11.34
CA GLY A 83 5.49 6.66 10.64
C GLY A 83 6.36 7.55 11.53
N GLY A 84 7.16 8.39 10.89
CA GLY A 84 8.06 9.31 11.55
C GLY A 84 8.50 10.41 10.60
N PHE A 85 9.41 11.26 11.07
CA PHE A 85 10.00 12.38 10.31
C PHE A 85 11.52 12.27 10.22
N SER A 86 12.09 11.26 10.88
CA SER A 86 13.52 10.92 10.83
C SER A 86 13.69 9.41 11.00
N ALA A 87 14.85 8.87 10.67
CA ALA A 87 15.17 7.46 10.88
C ALA A 87 15.08 7.05 12.36
N GLU A 88 15.45 7.97 13.27
CA GLU A 88 15.37 7.78 14.73
C GLU A 88 13.91 7.61 15.20
N ASP A 89 12.96 8.34 14.62
CA ASP A 89 11.54 8.23 14.94
C ASP A 89 11.00 6.81 14.62
N TYR A 90 11.40 6.26 13.47
CA TYR A 90 11.03 4.89 13.08
C TYR A 90 11.72 3.86 13.99
N ALA A 91 13.01 4.01 14.26
CA ALA A 91 13.76 3.11 15.15
C ALA A 91 13.16 3.08 16.55
N ALA A 92 12.87 4.25 17.15
CA ALA A 92 12.28 4.35 18.48
C ALA A 92 10.90 3.67 18.54
N SER A 93 10.05 3.90 17.55
CA SER A 93 8.72 3.25 17.48
C SER A 93 8.84 1.74 17.29
N CYS A 94 9.75 1.27 16.41
CA CYS A 94 9.98 -0.14 16.18
C CYS A 94 10.51 -0.87 17.42
N ALA A 95 11.43 -0.25 18.16
CA ALA A 95 11.96 -0.79 19.42
C ALA A 95 10.85 -1.01 20.46
N LEU A 96 9.94 -0.03 20.61
CA LEU A 96 8.80 -0.15 21.53
C LEU A 96 7.81 -1.23 21.11
N LEU A 97 7.67 -1.48 19.81
CA LEU A 97 6.76 -2.49 19.25
C LEU A 97 7.38 -3.90 19.23
N ASP A 98 8.70 -4.03 19.32
CA ASP A 98 9.39 -5.32 19.21
C ASP A 98 8.92 -6.35 20.25
N GLY A 99 8.75 -5.95 21.49
CA GLY A 99 8.25 -6.78 22.58
C GLY A 99 6.75 -7.01 22.62
N THR A 100 5.96 -6.56 21.61
CA THR A 100 4.51 -6.71 21.56
C THR A 100 4.07 -7.90 20.71
N ASP A 101 2.78 -8.25 20.74
CA ASP A 101 2.18 -9.28 19.86
C ASP A 101 1.78 -8.76 18.48
N ALA A 102 2.25 -7.56 18.09
CA ALA A 102 2.13 -7.10 16.70
C ALA A 102 2.83 -8.09 15.75
N ALA A 103 2.13 -8.55 14.71
CA ALA A 103 2.62 -9.59 13.81
C ALA A 103 3.64 -9.05 12.80
N VAL A 104 3.46 -7.82 12.33
CA VAL A 104 4.28 -7.16 11.29
C VAL A 104 4.32 -5.66 11.56
N LEU A 105 5.42 -5.01 11.21
CA LEU A 105 5.53 -3.55 11.19
C LEU A 105 5.56 -3.05 9.74
N GLU A 106 4.60 -2.18 9.37
CA GLU A 106 4.54 -1.51 8.07
C GLU A 106 5.15 -0.12 8.19
N LEU A 107 6.34 0.10 7.64
CA LEU A 107 7.00 1.41 7.61
C LEU A 107 6.37 2.28 6.52
N ASN A 108 5.71 3.37 6.90
CA ASN A 108 5.05 4.27 5.96
C ASN A 108 6.05 5.28 5.38
N LEU A 109 6.77 4.87 4.32
CA LEU A 109 7.79 5.67 3.62
C LEU A 109 7.17 6.59 2.55
N SER A 110 6.07 7.25 2.87
CA SER A 110 5.33 8.06 1.89
C SER A 110 5.58 9.56 2.03
N CYS A 111 6.74 9.97 2.52
CA CYS A 111 7.09 11.39 2.61
C CYS A 111 7.28 11.99 1.20
N PRO A 112 6.42 12.94 0.74
CA PRO A 112 6.39 13.35 -0.67
C PRO A 112 7.47 14.36 -1.08
N ASN A 113 8.33 14.80 -0.15
CA ASN A 113 9.23 15.95 -0.36
C ASN A 113 10.71 15.60 -0.11
N VAL A 114 11.16 14.46 -0.62
CA VAL A 114 12.54 14.01 -0.39
C VAL A 114 13.36 14.16 -1.66
N ALA A 115 14.57 14.72 -1.51
CA ALA A 115 15.49 14.95 -2.63
C ALA A 115 16.18 13.65 -3.08
N ALA A 116 16.35 12.67 -2.16
CA ALA A 116 16.99 11.38 -2.42
C ALA A 116 16.15 10.26 -1.77
N PRO A 117 15.06 9.81 -2.41
CA PRO A 117 14.14 8.86 -1.81
C PRO A 117 14.74 7.47 -1.54
N GLU A 118 15.74 7.04 -2.30
CA GLU A 118 16.48 5.80 -2.07
C GLU A 118 17.33 5.87 -0.79
N ASP A 119 18.04 6.96 -0.59
CA ASP A 119 18.91 7.18 0.58
C ASP A 119 18.07 7.28 1.86
N GLU A 120 16.93 7.99 1.80
CA GLU A 120 16.01 8.10 2.93
C GLU A 120 15.39 6.75 3.27
N ALA A 121 14.92 6.00 2.27
CA ALA A 121 14.35 4.67 2.47
C ALA A 121 15.39 3.74 3.11
N THR A 122 16.63 3.75 2.61
CA THR A 122 17.74 2.98 3.18
C THR A 122 17.99 3.33 4.64
N ALA A 123 18.10 4.62 4.96
CA ALA A 123 18.39 5.07 6.32
C ALA A 123 17.28 4.68 7.31
N ILE A 124 16.01 4.90 6.92
CA ILE A 124 14.86 4.55 7.76
C ILE A 124 14.77 3.03 7.97
N VAL A 125 14.89 2.24 6.90
CA VAL A 125 14.78 0.78 6.99
C VAL A 125 15.93 0.21 7.81
N ALA A 126 17.17 0.63 7.59
CA ALA A 126 18.33 0.17 8.36
C ALA A 126 18.18 0.48 9.86
N ALA A 127 17.72 1.69 10.21
CA ALA A 127 17.48 2.09 11.59
C ALA A 127 16.34 1.28 12.23
N ALA A 128 15.23 1.06 11.51
CA ALA A 128 14.13 0.23 11.97
C ALA A 128 14.57 -1.24 12.13
N ARG A 129 15.32 -1.79 11.16
CA ARG A 129 15.83 -3.17 11.20
C ARG A 129 16.76 -3.42 12.39
N ALA A 130 17.60 -2.45 12.72
CA ALA A 130 18.47 -2.54 13.90
C ALA A 130 17.69 -2.51 15.23
N ALA A 131 16.47 -1.98 15.23
CA ALA A 131 15.63 -1.78 16.41
C ALA A 131 14.62 -2.90 16.66
N THR A 132 14.35 -3.81 15.69
CA THR A 132 13.34 -4.86 15.84
C THR A 132 13.71 -6.15 15.08
N GLY A 133 13.34 -7.29 15.65
CA GLY A 133 13.38 -8.59 14.99
C GLY A 133 12.11 -8.93 14.20
N LYS A 134 11.05 -8.12 14.30
CA LYS A 134 9.77 -8.38 13.63
C LYS A 134 9.86 -8.26 12.11
N PRO A 135 8.96 -8.93 11.37
CA PRO A 135 8.85 -8.70 9.94
C PRO A 135 8.56 -7.22 9.62
N LEU A 136 9.35 -6.64 8.70
CA LEU A 136 9.25 -5.25 8.26
C LEU A 136 8.74 -5.18 6.81
N TYR A 137 7.74 -4.35 6.57
CA TYR A 137 7.23 -4.04 5.23
C TYR A 137 7.37 -2.56 4.93
N ALA A 138 7.96 -2.21 3.79
CA ALA A 138 8.06 -0.83 3.33
C ALA A 138 6.83 -0.45 2.49
N LYS A 139 6.08 0.56 2.94
CA LYS A 139 4.96 1.11 2.16
C LYS A 139 5.41 2.30 1.35
N LEU A 140 5.37 2.14 0.02
CA LEU A 140 5.90 3.12 -0.92
C LEU A 140 4.79 3.91 -1.63
N SER A 141 5.14 5.13 -2.01
CA SER A 141 4.28 5.99 -2.84
C SER A 141 4.50 5.69 -4.32
N PRO A 142 3.43 5.65 -5.14
CA PRO A 142 3.58 5.52 -6.58
C PRO A 142 3.99 6.83 -7.26
N ALA A 143 4.10 7.93 -6.50
CA ALA A 143 4.56 9.23 -6.98
C ALA A 143 6.09 9.37 -6.97
N LEU A 144 6.82 8.33 -6.55
CA LEU A 144 8.28 8.29 -6.62
C LEU A 144 8.72 8.26 -8.08
N PRO A 145 9.81 8.97 -8.45
CA PRO A 145 10.35 8.96 -9.81
C PRO A 145 10.68 7.55 -10.31
N ASP A 146 11.28 6.72 -9.45
CA ASP A 146 11.54 5.29 -9.67
C ASP A 146 11.18 4.48 -8.41
N VAL A 147 9.96 3.99 -8.37
CA VAL A 147 9.49 3.17 -7.24
C VAL A 147 10.24 1.84 -7.13
N ALA A 148 10.75 1.30 -8.24
CA ALA A 148 11.48 0.05 -8.24
C ALA A 148 12.90 0.22 -7.67
N ALA A 149 13.57 1.33 -7.93
CA ALA A 149 14.85 1.67 -7.31
C ALA A 149 14.73 1.84 -5.81
N VAL A 150 13.70 2.58 -5.34
CA VAL A 150 13.43 2.73 -3.90
C VAL A 150 13.07 1.38 -3.24
N ALA A 151 12.32 0.53 -3.94
CA ALA A 151 12.01 -0.81 -3.45
C ALA A 151 13.28 -1.68 -3.32
N GLY A 152 14.20 -1.58 -4.29
CA GLY A 152 15.51 -2.25 -4.23
C GLY A 152 16.34 -1.77 -3.03
N ALA A 153 16.46 -0.45 -2.85
CA ALA A 153 17.16 0.13 -1.72
C ALA A 153 16.59 -0.30 -0.36
N ALA A 154 15.25 -0.36 -0.24
CA ALA A 154 14.58 -0.86 0.95
C ALA A 154 14.84 -2.36 1.18
N ALA A 155 14.87 -3.18 0.11
CA ALA A 155 15.19 -4.60 0.17
C ALA A 155 16.62 -4.83 0.67
N ASP A 156 17.58 -4.11 0.11
CA ASP A 156 19.01 -4.18 0.49
C ASP A 156 19.22 -3.73 1.94
N ALA A 157 18.41 -2.78 2.43
CA ALA A 157 18.44 -2.32 3.82
C ALA A 157 17.74 -3.26 4.81
N GLY A 158 17.02 -4.30 4.35
CA GLY A 158 16.53 -5.40 5.18
C GLY A 158 15.03 -5.43 5.46
N VAL A 159 14.16 -4.92 4.57
CA VAL A 159 12.73 -5.22 4.66
C VAL A 159 12.42 -6.64 4.20
N ASP A 160 11.40 -7.25 4.80
CA ASP A 160 10.91 -8.59 4.47
C ASP A 160 9.85 -8.56 3.37
N GLY A 161 9.31 -7.37 3.06
CA GLY A 161 8.28 -7.21 2.04
C GLY A 161 7.95 -5.76 1.75
N LEU A 162 7.04 -5.57 0.80
CA LEU A 162 6.59 -4.25 0.33
C LEU A 162 5.07 -4.11 0.44
N SER A 163 4.60 -2.90 0.72
CA SER A 163 3.19 -2.51 0.61
C SER A 163 3.04 -1.48 -0.52
N LEU A 164 2.35 -1.84 -1.59
CA LEU A 164 2.24 -1.04 -2.82
C LEU A 164 0.78 -0.93 -3.26
N VAL A 165 0.20 0.27 -3.30
CA VAL A 165 0.86 1.58 -3.23
C VAL A 165 0.16 2.48 -2.21
N ASN A 166 0.82 3.56 -1.79
CA ASN A 166 0.14 4.67 -1.13
C ASN A 166 -0.64 5.51 -2.17
N THR A 167 -1.33 6.55 -1.72
CA THR A 167 -2.08 7.48 -2.57
C THR A 167 -1.17 8.34 -3.46
N ILE A 168 -1.72 8.88 -4.55
CA ILE A 168 -1.04 9.83 -5.45
C ILE A 168 -1.62 11.24 -5.23
N ARG A 169 -0.83 12.28 -5.45
CA ARG A 169 -1.28 13.66 -5.27
C ARG A 169 -2.40 14.02 -6.25
N GLY A 170 -3.46 14.64 -5.72
CA GLY A 170 -4.60 15.11 -6.50
C GLY A 170 -5.23 16.38 -5.92
N LEU A 171 -6.00 17.06 -6.74
CA LEU A 171 -6.79 18.24 -6.39
C LEU A 171 -8.21 18.06 -6.94
N ALA A 172 -9.21 18.39 -6.14
CA ALA A 172 -10.59 18.56 -6.61
C ALA A 172 -11.11 19.94 -6.25
N LEU A 173 -11.81 20.55 -7.19
CA LEU A 173 -12.46 21.85 -6.99
C LEU A 173 -13.96 21.64 -6.73
N ASP A 174 -14.52 22.49 -5.90
CA ASP A 174 -15.96 22.62 -5.77
C ASP A 174 -16.53 23.25 -7.06
N PRO A 175 -17.51 22.64 -7.72
CA PRO A 175 -17.98 23.10 -9.03
C PRO A 175 -18.68 24.45 -9.00
N ALA A 176 -19.22 24.87 -7.87
CA ALA A 176 -19.91 26.14 -7.75
C ALA A 176 -18.97 27.32 -7.41
N THR A 177 -17.94 27.04 -6.61
CA THR A 177 -17.04 28.08 -6.10
C THR A 177 -15.66 28.08 -6.74
N LEU A 178 -15.30 27.03 -7.47
CA LEU A 178 -13.98 26.76 -8.05
C LEU A 178 -12.84 26.77 -7.02
N ARG A 179 -13.17 26.57 -5.74
CA ARG A 179 -12.20 26.47 -4.64
C ARG A 179 -11.84 25.02 -4.35
N PRO A 180 -10.64 24.77 -3.81
CA PRO A 180 -10.26 23.43 -3.35
C PRO A 180 -11.27 22.85 -2.36
N ARG A 181 -11.62 21.56 -2.54
CA ARG A 181 -12.55 20.84 -1.65
C ARG A 181 -11.92 20.44 -0.33
N LEU A 182 -10.58 20.29 -0.30
CA LEU A 182 -9.83 20.00 0.93
C LEU A 182 -9.25 21.28 1.52
N SER A 183 -9.12 21.34 2.84
CA SER A 183 -8.51 22.46 3.57
C SER A 183 -7.04 22.70 3.19
N THR A 184 -6.31 21.67 2.82
CA THR A 184 -4.92 21.72 2.35
C THR A 184 -4.77 21.92 0.84
N ALA A 185 -5.87 22.17 0.15
CA ALA A 185 -6.02 22.20 -1.31
C ALA A 185 -5.71 20.84 -1.97
N VAL A 186 -4.53 20.31 -1.79
CA VAL A 186 -4.05 19.04 -2.37
C VAL A 186 -4.13 17.92 -1.35
N GLY A 187 -4.54 16.73 -1.78
CA GLY A 187 -4.58 15.51 -0.96
C GLY A 187 -4.09 14.27 -1.71
N GLY A 188 -4.17 13.13 -1.06
CA GLY A 188 -3.91 11.83 -1.68
C GLY A 188 -5.15 11.30 -2.37
N LEU A 189 -5.07 11.04 -3.68
CA LEU A 189 -6.12 10.38 -4.45
C LEU A 189 -6.01 8.87 -4.27
N SER A 190 -7.15 8.24 -3.98
CA SER A 190 -7.34 6.78 -3.88
C SER A 190 -8.61 6.37 -4.63
N GLY A 191 -8.87 5.07 -4.72
CA GLY A 191 -10.03 4.53 -5.43
C GLY A 191 -9.70 4.00 -6.83
N PRO A 192 -10.71 3.75 -7.69
CA PRO A 192 -10.55 3.06 -8.97
C PRO A 192 -9.49 3.63 -9.91
N ALA A 193 -9.35 4.97 -9.95
CA ALA A 193 -8.35 5.64 -10.80
C ALA A 193 -6.90 5.27 -10.46
N LEU A 194 -6.63 4.84 -9.22
CA LEU A 194 -5.29 4.45 -8.78
C LEU A 194 -4.87 3.05 -9.28
N ARG A 195 -5.82 2.19 -9.69
CA ARG A 195 -5.54 0.78 -10.02
C ARG A 195 -4.47 0.57 -11.09
N PRO A 196 -4.51 1.20 -12.28
CA PRO A 196 -3.48 0.99 -13.29
C PRO A 196 -2.09 1.43 -12.82
N ILE A 197 -2.01 2.44 -11.98
CA ILE A 197 -0.76 2.93 -11.38
C ILE A 197 -0.24 1.91 -10.35
N ALA A 198 -1.13 1.37 -9.52
CA ALA A 198 -0.79 0.33 -8.54
C ALA A 198 -0.29 -0.95 -9.23
N LEU A 199 -0.95 -1.38 -10.31
CA LEU A 199 -0.52 -2.53 -11.12
C LEU A 199 0.89 -2.34 -11.68
N ALA A 200 1.19 -1.17 -12.25
CA ALA A 200 2.50 -0.85 -12.80
C ALA A 200 3.59 -0.88 -11.70
N ALA A 201 3.31 -0.29 -10.53
CA ALA A 201 4.23 -0.27 -9.41
C ALA A 201 4.49 -1.69 -8.85
N VAL A 202 3.44 -2.49 -8.63
CA VAL A 202 3.57 -3.89 -8.17
C VAL A 202 4.38 -4.70 -9.19
N HIS A 203 4.08 -4.57 -10.49
CA HIS A 203 4.80 -5.27 -11.56
C HIS A 203 6.30 -4.89 -11.55
N ALA A 204 6.64 -3.60 -11.48
CA ALA A 204 8.02 -3.13 -11.47
C ALA A 204 8.79 -3.60 -10.24
N CYS A 205 8.22 -3.44 -9.04
CA CYS A 205 8.86 -3.82 -7.78
C CYS A 205 9.01 -5.34 -7.62
N TYR A 206 8.04 -6.14 -8.10
CA TYR A 206 8.17 -7.59 -8.12
C TYR A 206 9.37 -8.05 -8.95
N ARG A 207 9.58 -7.45 -10.12
CA ARG A 207 10.74 -7.74 -10.97
C ARG A 207 12.07 -7.32 -10.34
N ALA A 208 12.06 -6.20 -9.62
CA ALA A 208 13.27 -5.64 -9.03
C ALA A 208 13.72 -6.40 -7.79
N THR A 209 12.77 -6.88 -6.95
CA THR A 209 13.11 -7.39 -5.62
C THR A 209 12.75 -8.87 -5.39
N GLY A 210 11.72 -9.38 -6.05
CA GLY A 210 11.17 -10.71 -5.78
C GLY A 210 10.50 -10.86 -4.40
N LEU A 211 10.49 -9.82 -3.57
CA LEU A 211 9.94 -9.84 -2.22
C LEU A 211 8.42 -10.11 -2.20
N PRO A 212 7.88 -10.57 -1.07
CA PRO A 212 6.44 -10.53 -0.82
C PRO A 212 5.90 -9.10 -0.96
N ILE A 213 4.76 -8.95 -1.66
CA ILE A 213 4.11 -7.64 -1.89
C ILE A 213 2.67 -7.69 -1.42
N VAL A 214 2.26 -6.73 -0.60
CA VAL A 214 0.86 -6.40 -0.35
C VAL A 214 0.42 -5.42 -1.43
N GLY A 215 -0.34 -5.91 -2.42
CA GLY A 215 -0.87 -5.09 -3.50
C GLY A 215 -2.13 -4.34 -3.07
N MET A 216 -2.17 -3.02 -3.25
CA MET A 216 -3.32 -2.18 -2.94
C MET A 216 -3.42 -0.99 -3.89
N GLY A 217 -4.65 -0.48 -4.04
CA GLY A 217 -4.97 0.66 -4.90
C GLY A 217 -6.04 0.30 -5.93
N GLY A 218 -7.26 0.82 -5.72
CA GLY A 218 -8.39 0.68 -6.63
C GLY A 218 -9.01 -0.72 -6.70
N ILE A 219 -8.83 -1.57 -5.70
CA ILE A 219 -9.49 -2.87 -5.63
C ILE A 219 -10.95 -2.66 -5.23
N GLU A 220 -11.87 -3.09 -6.09
CA GLU A 220 -13.30 -3.10 -5.85
C GLU A 220 -13.91 -4.49 -6.02
N THR A 221 -13.24 -5.37 -6.79
CA THR A 221 -13.72 -6.71 -7.14
C THR A 221 -12.64 -7.76 -6.99
N GLY A 222 -13.03 -9.04 -6.97
CA GLY A 222 -12.08 -10.15 -6.97
C GLY A 222 -11.19 -10.19 -8.21
N ARG A 223 -11.69 -9.73 -9.38
CA ARG A 223 -10.89 -9.57 -10.59
C ARG A 223 -9.75 -8.56 -10.38
N HIS A 224 -10.05 -7.39 -9.78
CA HIS A 224 -9.02 -6.38 -9.50
C HIS A 224 -7.95 -6.92 -8.54
N ALA A 225 -8.36 -7.73 -7.56
CA ALA A 225 -7.43 -8.41 -6.67
C ALA A 225 -6.56 -9.43 -7.41
N LEU A 226 -7.14 -10.22 -8.32
CA LEU A 226 -6.40 -11.21 -9.13
C LEU A 226 -5.39 -10.53 -10.07
N GLU A 227 -5.73 -9.38 -10.66
CA GLU A 227 -4.82 -8.59 -11.50
C GLU A 227 -3.56 -8.17 -10.73
N LEU A 228 -3.70 -7.72 -9.48
CA LEU A 228 -2.54 -7.38 -8.62
C LEU A 228 -1.71 -8.62 -8.26
N ILE A 229 -2.35 -9.75 -8.00
CA ILE A 229 -1.64 -11.03 -7.77
C ILE A 229 -0.89 -11.44 -9.04
N ALA A 230 -1.51 -11.34 -10.20
CA ALA A 230 -0.85 -11.61 -11.47
C ALA A 230 0.35 -10.70 -11.72
N ALA A 231 0.27 -9.43 -11.32
CA ALA A 231 1.39 -8.48 -11.38
C ALA A 231 2.53 -8.79 -10.40
N GLY A 232 2.31 -9.65 -9.37
CA GLY A 232 3.35 -10.09 -8.43
C GLY A 232 2.97 -10.01 -6.95
N ALA A 233 1.81 -9.46 -6.60
CA ALA A 233 1.39 -9.39 -5.20
C ALA A 233 1.19 -10.79 -4.61
N SER A 234 1.63 -10.99 -3.37
CA SER A 234 1.37 -12.21 -2.58
C SER A 234 0.10 -12.08 -1.73
N THR A 235 -0.30 -10.85 -1.46
CA THR A 235 -1.42 -10.47 -0.60
C THR A 235 -2.04 -9.20 -1.18
N VAL A 236 -3.32 -8.96 -0.94
CA VAL A 236 -3.99 -7.72 -1.36
C VAL A 236 -4.59 -6.98 -0.17
N ALA A 237 -4.67 -5.65 -0.26
CA ALA A 237 -5.31 -4.84 0.78
C ALA A 237 -6.40 -3.94 0.19
N LEU A 238 -7.56 -3.93 0.85
CA LEU A 238 -8.71 -3.11 0.50
C LEU A 238 -8.61 -1.74 1.17
N GLY A 239 -8.79 -0.69 0.40
CA GLY A 239 -8.75 0.69 0.87
C GLY A 239 -10.10 1.38 0.76
N THR A 240 -10.23 2.29 -0.21
CA THR A 240 -11.39 3.17 -0.42
C THR A 240 -12.72 2.42 -0.49
N VAL A 241 -12.75 1.21 -1.04
CA VAL A 241 -13.97 0.37 -1.13
C VAL A 241 -14.60 0.12 0.23
N LEU A 242 -13.82 0.04 1.32
CA LEU A 242 -14.33 -0.22 2.67
C LEU A 242 -15.26 0.88 3.21
N PHE A 243 -15.12 2.11 2.72
CA PHE A 243 -15.98 3.23 3.13
C PHE A 243 -17.39 3.12 2.52
N ALA A 244 -17.50 2.56 1.32
CA ALA A 244 -18.78 2.40 0.63
C ALA A 244 -19.40 1.01 0.85
N ASP A 245 -18.57 -0.02 1.04
CA ASP A 245 -18.97 -1.42 1.17
C ASP A 245 -18.19 -2.11 2.28
N PRO A 246 -18.69 -2.07 3.53
CA PRO A 246 -18.09 -2.82 4.64
C PRO A 246 -18.05 -4.34 4.43
N GLY A 247 -18.91 -4.89 3.57
CA GLY A 247 -18.92 -6.30 3.17
C GLY A 247 -17.87 -6.69 2.13
N ALA A 248 -17.12 -5.73 1.59
CA ALA A 248 -16.11 -5.95 0.55
C ALA A 248 -15.10 -7.07 0.86
N PRO A 249 -14.60 -7.26 2.09
CA PRO A 249 -13.64 -8.34 2.37
C PRO A 249 -14.20 -9.72 2.04
N VAL A 250 -15.43 -10.00 2.45
CA VAL A 250 -16.12 -11.28 2.20
C VAL A 250 -16.45 -11.42 0.71
N ARG A 251 -17.04 -10.39 0.11
CA ARG A 251 -17.43 -10.38 -1.29
C ARG A 251 -16.23 -10.54 -2.22
N VAL A 252 -15.20 -9.72 -2.04
CA VAL A 252 -13.99 -9.75 -2.89
C VAL A 252 -13.26 -11.09 -2.76
N ARG A 253 -13.26 -11.73 -1.58
CA ARG A 253 -12.69 -13.07 -1.38
C ARG A 253 -13.43 -14.12 -2.22
N ALA A 254 -14.75 -14.10 -2.19
CA ALA A 254 -15.57 -15.02 -2.98
C ALA A 254 -15.38 -14.80 -4.50
N GLU A 255 -15.42 -13.55 -4.93
CA GLU A 255 -15.17 -13.14 -6.33
C GLU A 255 -13.77 -13.53 -6.79
N LEU A 256 -12.74 -13.30 -5.98
CA LEU A 256 -11.33 -13.65 -6.28
C LEU A 256 -11.19 -15.15 -6.54
N SER A 257 -11.81 -15.98 -5.70
CA SER A 257 -11.82 -17.44 -5.87
C SER A 257 -12.57 -17.85 -7.14
N ALA A 258 -13.69 -17.18 -7.45
CA ALA A 258 -14.46 -17.44 -8.68
C ALA A 258 -13.66 -17.03 -9.93
N GLU A 259 -13.00 -15.89 -9.88
CA GLU A 259 -12.20 -15.37 -11.00
C GLU A 259 -10.97 -16.26 -11.27
N ALA A 260 -10.27 -16.73 -10.22
CA ALA A 260 -9.18 -17.68 -10.36
C ALA A 260 -9.64 -18.97 -11.08
N ARG A 261 -10.80 -19.52 -10.71
CA ARG A 261 -11.38 -20.69 -11.39
C ARG A 261 -11.70 -20.42 -12.88
N ARG A 262 -12.17 -19.23 -13.25
CA ARG A 262 -12.39 -18.85 -14.67
C ARG A 262 -11.10 -18.87 -15.48
N HIS A 263 -9.96 -18.59 -14.83
CA HIS A 263 -8.63 -18.68 -15.44
C HIS A 263 -8.01 -20.10 -15.32
N GLY A 264 -8.78 -21.12 -14.91
CA GLY A 264 -8.28 -22.48 -14.75
C GLY A 264 -7.35 -22.68 -13.53
N LEU A 265 -7.37 -21.76 -12.58
CA LEU A 265 -6.55 -21.81 -11.37
C LEU A 265 -7.35 -22.39 -10.19
N GLY A 266 -6.78 -23.37 -9.50
CA GLY A 266 -7.38 -23.94 -8.27
C GLY A 266 -7.26 -22.99 -7.06
N ASP A 267 -6.20 -22.18 -7.03
CA ASP A 267 -5.91 -21.18 -6.00
C ASP A 267 -5.53 -19.85 -6.65
N PRO A 268 -6.09 -18.71 -6.21
CA PRO A 268 -5.67 -17.38 -6.67
C PRO A 268 -4.15 -17.13 -6.57
N ALA A 269 -3.47 -17.70 -5.57
CA ALA A 269 -2.02 -17.57 -5.41
C ALA A 269 -1.24 -18.14 -6.60
N ALA A 270 -1.77 -19.11 -7.34
CA ALA A 270 -1.15 -19.65 -8.54
C ALA A 270 -1.01 -18.63 -9.69
N ALA A 271 -1.79 -17.54 -9.64
CA ALA A 271 -1.66 -16.43 -10.60
C ALA A 271 -0.42 -15.56 -10.33
N ARG A 272 0.25 -15.66 -9.16
CA ARG A 272 1.31 -14.73 -8.78
C ARG A 272 2.41 -14.66 -9.85
N GLY A 273 2.69 -13.44 -10.32
CA GLY A 273 3.71 -13.18 -11.31
C GLY A 273 3.38 -13.69 -12.73
N SER A 274 2.14 -14.13 -12.99
CA SER A 274 1.75 -14.60 -14.33
C SER A 274 1.83 -13.52 -15.41
N ALA A 275 1.66 -12.25 -15.04
CA ALA A 275 1.80 -11.11 -15.95
C ALA A 275 3.25 -10.93 -16.47
N HIS A 276 4.23 -11.60 -15.86
CA HIS A 276 5.63 -11.57 -16.30
C HIS A 276 5.97 -12.71 -17.29
N ARG A 277 5.07 -13.69 -17.43
CA ARG A 277 5.27 -14.82 -18.34
C ARG A 277 4.84 -14.42 -19.75
N GLY A 278 5.75 -14.53 -20.72
CA GLY A 278 5.44 -14.28 -22.14
C GLY A 278 5.82 -12.89 -22.70
N SER A 279 6.17 -11.91 -21.87
CA SER A 279 6.59 -10.59 -22.36
C SER A 279 7.89 -10.64 -23.19
N ALA A 280 8.82 -11.54 -22.87
CA ALA A 280 10.07 -11.68 -23.61
C ALA A 280 9.84 -12.28 -25.01
N ALA A 281 8.92 -13.23 -25.17
CA ALA A 281 8.60 -13.82 -26.47
C ALA A 281 7.82 -12.85 -27.38
N ALA A 282 6.89 -12.06 -26.80
CA ALA A 282 6.12 -11.07 -27.54
C ALA A 282 7.00 -9.89 -28.03
N VAL A 283 7.91 -9.41 -27.20
CA VAL A 283 8.86 -8.34 -27.58
C VAL A 283 9.86 -8.82 -28.64
N ALA A 284 10.32 -10.08 -28.55
CA ALA A 284 11.18 -10.67 -29.57
C ALA A 284 10.46 -10.87 -30.91
N SER A 285 9.16 -11.23 -30.90
CA SER A 285 8.33 -11.34 -32.11
C SER A 285 8.14 -9.98 -32.78
N ILE A 286 7.75 -8.95 -32.03
CA ILE A 286 7.57 -7.58 -32.59
C ILE A 286 8.90 -7.01 -33.09
N ALA A 287 10.02 -7.26 -32.38
CA ALA A 287 11.34 -6.81 -32.81
C ALA A 287 11.82 -7.48 -34.09
N ASN A 288 11.34 -8.70 -34.42
CA ASN A 288 11.68 -9.40 -35.64
C ASN A 288 10.83 -8.97 -36.84
N ASP A 289 9.60 -8.49 -36.60
CA ASP A 289 8.68 -8.05 -37.64
C ASP A 289 8.89 -6.59 -38.13
N VAL A 290 9.71 -5.80 -37.43
CA VAL A 290 10.03 -4.43 -37.83
C VAL A 290 11.25 -4.42 -38.75
N PRO A 291 11.15 -3.90 -39.99
CA PRO A 291 12.27 -3.78 -40.93
C PRO A 291 13.45 -3.04 -40.30
N ARG A 292 14.66 -3.49 -40.60
CA ARG A 292 15.91 -2.95 -40.03
C ARG A 292 16.08 -1.44 -40.19
N SER A 293 15.45 -0.86 -41.22
CA SER A 293 15.43 0.59 -41.53
C SER A 293 14.54 1.41 -40.56
N GLU A 294 13.54 0.81 -39.91
CA GLU A 294 12.66 1.48 -38.96
C GLU A 294 13.12 1.34 -37.50
N ARG A 295 13.95 0.34 -37.19
CA ARG A 295 14.50 0.14 -35.84
C ARG A 295 15.36 1.31 -35.33
N LEU A 296 15.90 2.14 -36.24
CA LEU A 296 16.69 3.31 -35.91
C LEU A 296 15.86 4.56 -35.56
N ARG A 297 14.54 4.55 -35.86
CA ARG A 297 13.63 5.67 -35.58
C ARG A 297 12.85 5.51 -34.26
N LEU A 298 12.80 4.31 -33.73
CA LEU A 298 12.12 3.99 -32.45
C LEU A 298 13.13 3.81 -31.30
N LYS A 299 14.06 4.75 -31.14
CA LYS A 299 14.78 4.90 -29.88
C LYS A 299 13.86 5.66 -28.92
N LEU A 300 13.00 4.94 -28.24
CA LEU A 300 12.39 5.31 -26.96
C LEU A 300 13.12 4.60 -25.84
#